data_eff1732ee7254f513f19d990c7c9a029
#
_entry.id   eff1732ee7254f513f19d990c7c9a029
#
_cell.length_a   1.000
_cell.length_b   1.000
_cell.length_c   1.000
_cell.angle_alpha   90.00
_cell.angle_beta   90.00
_cell.angle_gamma   90.00
#
_symmetry.space_group_name_H-M   'P 1'
#
loop_
_entity.id
_entity.type
_entity.pdbx_description
1 polymer ?
#
loop_
_entity_poly.entity_id
_entity_poly.type
_entity_poly.pdbx_seq_one_letter_code
_entity_poly.pdbx_strand_id
1 'polypeptide(L)'
;MKKLLTIILSCLCACSVHAIDPVKQSGQLQVKGAQLCDQQGQPVILRGVSLGWHNLWPRFYNKKAVQTLKQDWNCTVIRAAMGIMIEDNYLENPEFAMQCMTPVIEAAIKQNVYIIIDWHSHVTKTAEAKEFFGHMAQKYGKYPHVIYEIYNEPVEDSWTSLKKYATEVIGEIRKYDPDNVVLVGCPHWDQDIHLVADSPLQGFTNVMYTVHFYAATHGDSLRKRTEEAVKKDIPVFISESGVTEASGDGKIDAESEEKWVEMCERLGISWVCWSLSDKNESSSMLLPRATATGPWADDVIKVSGKLVKGLLKKYNTK
;
A
#
# COMPACT_ATOMS: atom_id res chain seq x y z
N MET A 1 -8.00 13.56 -69.98
CA MET A 1 -7.08 13.57 -68.82
C MET A 1 -7.90 13.43 -67.53
N LYS A 2 -8.03 12.19 -67.01
CA LYS A 2 -8.74 11.92 -65.72
C LYS A 2 -7.72 11.96 -64.59
N LYS A 3 -7.90 12.90 -63.66
CA LYS A 3 -7.08 12.96 -62.44
C LYS A 3 -7.59 11.93 -61.43
N LEU A 4 -6.76 10.96 -61.13
CA LEU A 4 -6.98 9.96 -60.07
C LEU A 4 -6.68 10.62 -58.72
N LEU A 5 -7.67 10.75 -57.87
CA LEU A 5 -7.52 11.27 -56.50
C LEU A 5 -7.27 10.08 -55.59
N THR A 6 -6.01 9.92 -55.15
CA THR A 6 -5.62 8.88 -54.17
C THR A 6 -5.95 9.39 -52.80
N ILE A 7 -6.97 8.81 -52.16
CA ILE A 7 -7.28 9.06 -50.72
C ILE A 7 -6.38 8.15 -49.91
N ILE A 8 -5.42 8.73 -49.22
CA ILE A 8 -4.62 8.02 -48.21
C ILE A 8 -5.43 7.98 -46.93
N LEU A 9 -5.98 6.80 -46.62
CA LEU A 9 -6.66 6.53 -45.36
C LEU A 9 -5.58 6.25 -44.30
N SER A 10 -5.22 7.25 -43.49
CA SER A 10 -4.34 7.05 -42.34
C SER A 10 -5.11 6.35 -41.23
N CYS A 11 -4.88 5.03 -41.08
CA CYS A 11 -5.31 4.29 -39.89
C CYS A 11 -4.54 4.81 -38.68
N LEU A 12 -5.17 5.67 -37.89
CA LEU A 12 -4.73 5.94 -36.50
C LEU A 12 -5.04 4.68 -35.68
N CYS A 13 -4.04 3.81 -35.53
CA CYS A 13 -4.06 2.80 -34.48
C CYS A 13 -4.03 3.53 -33.13
N ALA A 14 -5.20 3.75 -32.54
CA ALA A 14 -5.29 4.09 -31.13
C ALA A 14 -4.81 2.88 -30.34
N CYS A 15 -3.53 2.86 -29.94
CA CYS A 15 -3.04 1.94 -28.93
C CYS A 15 -3.81 2.25 -27.64
N SER A 16 -4.86 1.47 -27.37
CA SER A 16 -5.51 1.48 -26.07
C SER A 16 -4.48 0.94 -25.07
N VAL A 17 -3.90 1.84 -24.29
CA VAL A 17 -3.07 1.46 -23.13
C VAL A 17 -4.02 0.77 -22.15
N HIS A 18 -4.00 -0.55 -22.15
CA HIS A 18 -4.75 -1.33 -21.18
C HIS A 18 -4.06 -1.17 -19.82
N ALA A 19 -4.84 -0.84 -18.80
CA ALA A 19 -4.34 -0.84 -17.42
C ALA A 19 -3.75 -2.23 -17.10
N ILE A 20 -2.61 -2.24 -16.43
CA ILE A 20 -1.94 -3.47 -16.00
C ILE A 20 -2.90 -4.28 -15.12
N ASP A 21 -2.91 -5.61 -15.27
CA ASP A 21 -3.60 -6.55 -14.37
C ASP A 21 -2.55 -7.23 -13.48
N PRO A 22 -2.09 -6.59 -12.39
CA PRO A 22 -0.90 -7.03 -11.66
C PRO A 22 -1.04 -8.43 -11.08
N VAL A 23 -2.22 -8.82 -10.59
CA VAL A 23 -2.44 -10.16 -10.06
C VAL A 23 -2.48 -11.22 -11.16
N LYS A 24 -2.97 -10.93 -12.36
CA LYS A 24 -2.86 -11.86 -13.48
C LYS A 24 -1.44 -12.05 -13.96
N GLN A 25 -0.60 -11.03 -13.81
CA GLN A 25 0.81 -11.09 -14.21
C GLN A 25 1.66 -11.82 -13.18
N SER A 26 1.50 -11.47 -11.90
CA SER A 26 2.38 -11.92 -10.81
C SER A 26 1.82 -13.10 -10.01
N GLY A 27 0.49 -13.28 -10.00
CA GLY A 27 -0.17 -14.38 -9.29
C GLY A 27 0.02 -14.34 -7.78
N GLN A 28 0.26 -15.49 -7.16
CA GLN A 28 0.57 -15.62 -5.75
C GLN A 28 1.93 -15.03 -5.45
N LEU A 29 1.96 -14.01 -4.58
CA LEU A 29 3.21 -13.41 -4.14
C LEU A 29 3.95 -14.32 -3.16
N GLN A 30 5.26 -14.26 -3.19
CA GLN A 30 6.14 -14.95 -2.25
C GLN A 30 7.35 -14.08 -1.90
N VAL A 31 7.92 -14.32 -0.72
CA VAL A 31 9.13 -13.61 -0.26
C VAL A 31 10.33 -14.52 -0.42
N LYS A 32 11.37 -14.06 -1.13
CA LYS A 32 12.63 -14.77 -1.34
C LYS A 32 13.81 -13.88 -1.00
N GLY A 33 14.52 -14.18 0.08
CA GLY A 33 15.54 -13.29 0.61
C GLY A 33 14.93 -11.93 0.92
N ALA A 34 15.54 -10.84 0.48
CA ALA A 34 15.04 -9.49 0.66
C ALA A 34 13.95 -9.06 -0.35
N GLN A 35 13.52 -9.96 -1.27
CA GLN A 35 12.65 -9.58 -2.40
C GLN A 35 11.23 -10.10 -2.28
N LEU A 36 10.26 -9.24 -2.64
CA LEU A 36 8.93 -9.68 -3.02
C LEU A 36 9.00 -10.25 -4.43
N CYS A 37 8.46 -11.44 -4.63
CA CYS A 37 8.49 -12.15 -5.90
C CYS A 37 7.09 -12.56 -6.36
N ASP A 38 6.96 -12.76 -7.67
CA ASP A 38 5.78 -13.37 -8.27
C ASP A 38 5.71 -14.88 -8.02
N GLN A 39 4.66 -15.52 -8.53
CA GLN A 39 4.49 -16.98 -8.41
C GLN A 39 5.58 -17.81 -9.11
N GLN A 40 6.35 -17.24 -10.04
CA GLN A 40 7.50 -17.86 -10.70
C GLN A 40 8.81 -17.57 -9.96
N GLY A 41 8.79 -16.74 -8.93
CA GLY A 41 9.95 -16.33 -8.15
C GLY A 41 10.76 -15.20 -8.77
N GLN A 42 10.17 -14.45 -9.70
CA GLN A 42 10.79 -13.25 -10.26
C GLN A 42 10.47 -12.02 -9.38
N PRO A 43 11.42 -11.12 -9.15
CA PRO A 43 11.19 -9.93 -8.35
C PRO A 43 10.04 -9.07 -8.88
N VAL A 44 9.21 -8.56 -7.96
CA VAL A 44 8.06 -7.69 -8.24
C VAL A 44 8.10 -6.49 -7.33
N ILE A 45 7.82 -5.31 -7.89
CA ILE A 45 7.64 -4.08 -7.13
C ILE A 45 6.18 -3.64 -7.26
N LEU A 46 5.44 -3.64 -6.15
CA LEU A 46 4.10 -3.10 -6.08
C LEU A 46 4.15 -1.61 -5.75
N ARG A 47 3.29 -0.81 -6.40
CA ARG A 47 3.24 0.65 -6.23
C ARG A 47 1.81 1.10 -6.16
N GLY A 48 1.48 1.90 -5.16
CA GLY A 48 0.09 2.26 -4.97
C GLY A 48 -0.19 3.42 -4.03
N VAL A 49 -1.45 3.45 -3.62
CA VAL A 49 -2.03 4.49 -2.76
C VAL A 49 -2.74 3.86 -1.59
N SER A 50 -2.56 4.44 -0.41
CA SER A 50 -3.37 4.15 0.77
C SER A 50 -4.66 4.98 0.74
N LEU A 51 -5.79 4.36 1.04
CA LEU A 51 -6.96 5.11 1.47
C LEU A 51 -6.67 5.71 2.86
N GLY A 52 -7.26 6.85 3.18
CA GLY A 52 -7.27 7.37 4.55
C GLY A 52 -8.05 6.45 5.49
N TRP A 53 -8.00 6.68 6.80
CA TRP A 53 -8.72 5.88 7.79
C TRP A 53 -10.19 5.72 7.42
N HIS A 54 -10.71 4.50 7.48
CA HIS A 54 -12.10 4.21 7.07
C HIS A 54 -13.14 5.02 7.86
N ASN A 55 -12.90 5.25 9.14
CA ASN A 55 -13.80 5.98 10.03
C ASN A 55 -13.75 7.50 9.85
N LEU A 56 -12.67 8.05 9.27
CA LEU A 56 -12.54 9.48 9.00
C LEU A 56 -12.91 9.85 7.55
N TRP A 57 -12.63 8.96 6.60
CA TRP A 57 -12.89 9.18 5.16
C TRP A 57 -13.69 8.04 4.52
N PRO A 58 -14.82 7.59 5.11
CA PRO A 58 -15.59 6.43 4.62
C PRO A 58 -16.09 6.62 3.19
N ARG A 59 -16.29 7.86 2.74
CA ARG A 59 -16.77 8.17 1.40
C ARG A 59 -15.89 7.62 0.27
N PHE A 60 -14.60 7.41 0.51
CA PHE A 60 -13.66 6.87 -0.46
C PHE A 60 -13.56 5.34 -0.43
N TYR A 61 -14.18 4.69 0.56
CA TYR A 61 -14.24 3.23 0.65
C TYR A 61 -15.33 2.65 -0.25
N ASN A 62 -15.11 2.72 -1.56
CA ASN A 62 -16.08 2.25 -2.54
C ASN A 62 -15.41 1.63 -3.78
N LYS A 63 -16.16 0.78 -4.49
CA LYS A 63 -15.71 0.03 -5.67
C LYS A 63 -15.19 0.92 -6.82
N LYS A 64 -15.75 2.12 -6.97
CA LYS A 64 -15.37 3.05 -8.03
C LYS A 64 -14.05 3.74 -7.75
N ALA A 65 -13.77 4.10 -6.50
CA ALA A 65 -12.47 4.64 -6.08
C ALA A 65 -11.35 3.62 -6.39
N VAL A 66 -11.52 2.35 -6.04
CA VAL A 66 -10.59 1.26 -6.39
C VAL A 66 -10.39 1.17 -7.91
N GLN A 67 -11.48 1.20 -8.67
CA GLN A 67 -11.41 1.19 -10.13
C GLN A 67 -10.61 2.38 -10.69
N THR A 68 -10.84 3.58 -10.16
CA THR A 68 -10.13 4.79 -10.59
C THR A 68 -8.64 4.73 -10.25
N LEU A 69 -8.29 4.29 -9.03
CA LEU A 69 -6.90 4.13 -8.64
C LEU A 69 -6.16 3.14 -9.55
N LYS A 70 -6.79 2.02 -9.90
CA LYS A 70 -6.20 1.07 -10.84
C LYS A 70 -6.09 1.64 -12.26
N GLN A 71 -7.18 2.19 -12.82
CA GLN A 71 -7.28 2.49 -14.25
C GLN A 71 -6.70 3.85 -14.65
N ASP A 72 -6.83 4.86 -13.78
CA ASP A 72 -6.36 6.22 -14.06
C ASP A 72 -5.04 6.56 -13.35
N TRP A 73 -4.80 5.96 -12.16
CA TRP A 73 -3.55 6.18 -11.43
C TRP A 73 -2.52 5.08 -11.64
N ASN A 74 -2.89 3.97 -12.29
CA ASN A 74 -2.04 2.80 -12.53
C ASN A 74 -1.57 2.09 -11.24
N CYS A 75 -2.34 2.16 -10.14
CA CYS A 75 -1.98 1.43 -8.93
C CYS A 75 -1.93 -0.08 -9.18
N THR A 76 -0.87 -0.75 -8.69
CA THR A 76 -0.73 -2.21 -8.67
C THR A 76 -1.10 -2.80 -7.32
N VAL A 77 -1.12 -1.96 -6.27
CA VAL A 77 -1.60 -2.28 -4.94
C VAL A 77 -2.41 -1.10 -4.39
N ILE A 78 -3.40 -1.38 -3.55
CA ILE A 78 -4.17 -0.39 -2.79
C ILE A 78 -4.09 -0.79 -1.32
N ARG A 79 -3.91 0.17 -0.42
CA ARG A 79 -3.92 -0.08 1.02
C ARG A 79 -5.22 0.43 1.62
N ALA A 80 -5.90 -0.41 2.38
CA ALA A 80 -7.15 -0.09 3.06
C ALA A 80 -6.87 0.03 4.58
N ALA A 81 -6.79 1.27 5.06
CA ALA A 81 -6.45 1.62 6.43
C ALA A 81 -7.67 1.50 7.35
N MET A 82 -7.82 0.36 8.04
CA MET A 82 -8.89 0.14 8.99
C MET A 82 -8.54 0.73 10.35
N GLY A 83 -9.06 1.89 10.68
CA GLY A 83 -8.81 2.59 11.94
C GLY A 83 -9.27 1.81 13.17
N ILE A 84 -8.38 1.70 14.16
CA ILE A 84 -8.62 1.02 15.44
C ILE A 84 -8.73 2.02 16.58
N MET A 85 -8.55 3.26 16.27
CA MET A 85 -8.53 4.39 17.21
C MET A 85 -9.45 5.48 16.69
N ILE A 86 -9.71 6.46 17.55
CA ILE A 86 -10.60 7.59 17.25
C ILE A 86 -12.07 7.08 17.15
N GLU A 87 -13.00 8.01 17.12
CA GLU A 87 -14.44 7.75 17.05
C GLU A 87 -14.82 6.86 15.84
N ASP A 88 -15.83 6.01 16.01
CA ASP A 88 -16.34 5.08 14.99
C ASP A 88 -15.27 4.09 14.43
N ASN A 89 -14.23 3.80 15.19
CA ASN A 89 -13.23 2.81 14.83
C ASN A 89 -13.77 1.37 14.85
N TYR A 90 -13.01 0.42 14.32
CA TYR A 90 -13.42 -0.99 14.24
C TYR A 90 -13.83 -1.60 15.60
N LEU A 91 -13.15 -1.24 16.70
CA LEU A 91 -13.44 -1.81 18.02
C LEU A 91 -14.77 -1.29 18.59
N GLU A 92 -15.18 -0.09 18.21
CA GLU A 92 -16.45 0.52 18.62
C GLU A 92 -17.59 0.16 17.68
N ASN A 93 -17.31 0.11 16.37
CA ASN A 93 -18.31 -0.12 15.33
C ASN A 93 -17.81 -1.07 14.23
N PRO A 94 -17.63 -2.37 14.54
CA PRO A 94 -17.08 -3.33 13.60
C PRO A 94 -17.95 -3.52 12.35
N GLU A 95 -19.26 -3.39 12.48
CA GLU A 95 -20.17 -3.50 11.34
C GLU A 95 -19.94 -2.38 10.33
N PHE A 96 -19.83 -1.14 10.78
CA PHE A 96 -19.52 0.01 9.92
C PHE A 96 -18.13 -0.13 9.27
N ALA A 97 -17.13 -0.52 10.04
CA ALA A 97 -15.80 -0.77 9.49
C ALA A 97 -15.84 -1.80 8.37
N MET A 98 -16.57 -2.91 8.55
CA MET A 98 -16.70 -3.94 7.51
C MET A 98 -17.57 -3.51 6.33
N GLN A 99 -18.53 -2.61 6.52
CA GLN A 99 -19.26 -1.96 5.42
C GLN A 99 -18.33 -1.11 4.54
N CYS A 100 -17.30 -0.51 5.11
CA CYS A 100 -16.26 0.21 4.38
C CYS A 100 -15.26 -0.77 3.72
N MET A 101 -14.68 -1.68 4.49
CA MET A 101 -13.58 -2.55 4.05
C MET A 101 -14.01 -3.54 2.96
N THR A 102 -15.15 -4.21 3.15
CA THR A 102 -15.61 -5.29 2.24
C THR A 102 -15.73 -4.83 0.77
N PRO A 103 -16.38 -3.70 0.44
CA PRO A 103 -16.48 -3.24 -0.95
C PRO A 103 -15.13 -2.95 -1.61
N VAL A 104 -14.15 -2.50 -0.84
CA VAL A 104 -12.79 -2.19 -1.33
C VAL A 104 -12.02 -3.47 -1.60
N ILE A 105 -12.01 -4.42 -0.66
CA ILE A 105 -11.35 -5.73 -0.81
C ILE A 105 -11.94 -6.50 -2.01
N GLU A 106 -13.25 -6.60 -2.09
CA GLU A 106 -13.92 -7.32 -3.19
C GLU A 106 -13.72 -6.62 -4.55
N ALA A 107 -13.65 -5.29 -4.56
CA ALA A 107 -13.34 -4.56 -5.78
C ALA A 107 -11.89 -4.78 -6.23
N ALA A 108 -10.93 -4.82 -5.31
CA ALA A 108 -9.54 -5.12 -5.63
C ALA A 108 -9.40 -6.52 -6.25
N ILE A 109 -10.04 -7.53 -5.64
CA ILE A 109 -10.10 -8.89 -6.19
C ILE A 109 -10.71 -8.89 -7.59
N LYS A 110 -11.86 -8.25 -7.78
CA LYS A 110 -12.53 -8.17 -9.09
C LYS A 110 -11.72 -7.44 -10.16
N GLN A 111 -10.94 -6.44 -9.75
CA GLN A 111 -10.13 -5.61 -10.64
C GLN A 111 -8.72 -6.17 -10.89
N ASN A 112 -8.34 -7.31 -10.28
CA ASN A 112 -6.99 -7.89 -10.34
C ASN A 112 -5.89 -6.92 -9.88
N VAL A 113 -6.11 -6.19 -8.79
CA VAL A 113 -5.13 -5.36 -8.10
C VAL A 113 -4.91 -5.92 -6.70
N TYR A 114 -3.66 -5.86 -6.20
CA TYR A 114 -3.37 -6.30 -4.84
C TYR A 114 -4.00 -5.36 -3.81
N ILE A 115 -4.34 -5.90 -2.65
CA ILE A 115 -4.97 -5.15 -1.55
C ILE A 115 -4.25 -5.45 -0.24
N ILE A 116 -3.78 -4.41 0.43
CA ILE A 116 -3.28 -4.48 1.79
C ILE A 116 -4.45 -4.23 2.72
N ILE A 117 -4.75 -5.20 3.58
CA ILE A 117 -5.70 -5.08 4.68
C ILE A 117 -4.90 -4.66 5.91
N ASP A 118 -4.99 -3.39 6.26
CA ASP A 118 -4.17 -2.78 7.30
C ASP A 118 -4.96 -2.58 8.60
N TRP A 119 -4.42 -3.15 9.67
CA TRP A 119 -4.80 -2.88 11.05
C TRP A 119 -4.16 -1.56 11.48
N HIS A 120 -4.86 -0.47 11.18
CA HIS A 120 -4.33 0.90 11.31
C HIS A 120 -4.38 1.36 12.76
N SER A 121 -3.35 1.00 13.52
CA SER A 121 -3.22 1.21 14.96
C SER A 121 -1.85 1.79 15.33
N HIS A 122 -1.81 2.49 16.45
CA HIS A 122 -0.58 2.92 17.14
C HIS A 122 -0.42 2.24 18.51
N VAL A 123 -1.25 1.26 18.82
CA VAL A 123 -1.22 0.49 20.07
C VAL A 123 -1.50 -0.98 19.80
N THR A 124 -0.85 -1.87 20.55
CA THR A 124 -1.12 -3.31 20.45
C THR A 124 -2.52 -3.65 20.94
N LYS A 125 -3.24 -4.43 20.16
CA LYS A 125 -4.56 -5.00 20.43
C LYS A 125 -4.57 -6.45 19.98
N THR A 126 -3.78 -7.29 20.67
CA THR A 126 -3.45 -8.65 20.20
C THR A 126 -4.65 -9.55 20.04
N ALA A 127 -5.58 -9.56 21.00
CA ALA A 127 -6.73 -10.43 20.96
C ALA A 127 -7.67 -10.05 19.81
N GLU A 128 -7.94 -8.76 19.68
CA GLU A 128 -8.83 -8.20 18.67
C GLU A 128 -8.23 -8.34 17.26
N ALA A 129 -6.92 -8.11 17.12
CA ALA A 129 -6.20 -8.29 15.86
C ALA A 129 -6.22 -9.77 15.42
N LYS A 130 -6.04 -10.72 16.33
CA LYS A 130 -6.15 -12.15 16.04
C LYS A 130 -7.55 -12.52 15.55
N GLU A 131 -8.58 -12.04 16.21
CA GLU A 131 -9.97 -12.27 15.80
C GLU A 131 -10.23 -11.72 14.41
N PHE A 132 -9.88 -10.46 14.19
CA PHE A 132 -10.06 -9.80 12.89
C PHE A 132 -9.30 -10.52 11.76
N PHE A 133 -8.02 -10.75 11.92
CA PHE A 133 -7.22 -11.39 10.87
C PHE A 133 -7.57 -12.86 10.67
N GLY A 134 -8.00 -13.57 11.71
CA GLY A 134 -8.57 -14.91 11.58
C GLY A 134 -9.79 -14.92 10.66
N HIS A 135 -10.73 -13.97 10.85
CA HIS A 135 -11.89 -13.81 9.97
C HIS A 135 -11.49 -13.41 8.54
N MET A 136 -10.53 -12.47 8.39
CA MET A 136 -10.07 -12.04 7.05
C MET A 136 -9.39 -13.19 6.31
N ALA A 137 -8.52 -13.93 6.97
CA ALA A 137 -7.82 -15.07 6.38
C ALA A 137 -8.79 -16.19 5.99
N GLN A 138 -9.77 -16.52 6.85
CA GLN A 138 -10.80 -17.50 6.53
C GLN A 138 -11.63 -17.10 5.30
N LYS A 139 -11.99 -15.82 5.18
CA LYS A 139 -12.83 -15.32 4.09
C LYS A 139 -12.07 -15.11 2.79
N TYR A 140 -10.88 -14.53 2.87
CA TYR A 140 -10.13 -14.01 1.72
C TYR A 140 -8.80 -14.71 1.45
N GLY A 141 -8.31 -15.59 2.32
CA GLY A 141 -6.99 -16.22 2.21
C GLY A 141 -6.76 -17.04 0.92
N LYS A 142 -7.83 -17.50 0.30
CA LYS A 142 -7.75 -18.19 -1.01
C LYS A 142 -7.45 -17.27 -2.21
N TYR A 143 -7.46 -15.96 -2.01
CA TYR A 143 -7.22 -14.99 -3.08
C TYR A 143 -5.79 -14.47 -3.01
N PRO A 144 -4.97 -14.65 -4.06
CA PRO A 144 -3.59 -14.17 -4.10
C PRO A 144 -3.46 -12.64 -4.07
N HIS A 145 -4.58 -11.93 -4.11
CA HIS A 145 -4.68 -10.47 -4.09
C HIS A 145 -4.35 -9.87 -2.72
N VAL A 146 -4.49 -10.66 -1.65
CA VAL A 146 -4.51 -10.14 -0.28
C VAL A 146 -3.11 -10.11 0.32
N ILE A 147 -2.80 -9.01 0.98
CA ILE A 147 -1.63 -8.80 1.82
C ILE A 147 -2.17 -8.33 3.17
N TYR A 148 -1.67 -8.87 4.26
CA TYR A 148 -2.08 -8.47 5.61
C TYR A 148 -1.01 -7.55 6.21
N GLU A 149 -1.39 -6.38 6.68
CA GLU A 149 -0.55 -5.50 7.47
C GLU A 149 -1.06 -5.51 8.90
N ILE A 150 -0.35 -6.22 9.76
CA ILE A 150 -0.89 -6.59 11.08
C ILE A 150 -0.74 -5.49 12.14
N TYR A 151 -0.02 -4.42 11.86
CA TYR A 151 0.16 -3.27 12.74
C TYR A 151 0.72 -2.10 11.93
N ASN A 152 -0.05 -1.01 11.84
CA ASN A 152 0.35 0.16 11.04
C ASN A 152 1.65 0.79 11.52
N GLU A 153 1.67 1.35 12.73
CA GLU A 153 2.84 2.08 13.26
C GLU A 153 3.00 1.86 14.78
N PRO A 154 3.85 0.92 15.19
CA PRO A 154 4.24 0.78 16.58
C PRO A 154 5.00 2.01 17.07
N VAL A 155 4.56 2.62 18.18
CA VAL A 155 5.18 3.85 18.73
C VAL A 155 6.11 3.52 19.87
N GLU A 156 5.56 3.01 20.99
CA GLU A 156 6.29 2.75 22.24
C GLU A 156 6.68 1.27 22.39
N ASP A 157 6.22 0.41 21.49
CA ASP A 157 6.46 -1.02 21.58
C ASP A 157 7.90 -1.39 21.27
N SER A 158 8.51 -2.19 22.14
CA SER A 158 9.82 -2.77 21.87
C SER A 158 9.74 -3.82 20.76
N TRP A 159 10.84 -4.03 20.01
CA TRP A 159 10.89 -5.10 19.02
C TRP A 159 10.59 -6.48 19.61
N THR A 160 10.96 -6.73 20.86
CA THR A 160 10.64 -7.98 21.57
C THR A 160 9.14 -8.15 21.79
N SER A 161 8.40 -7.10 22.18
CA SER A 161 6.94 -7.16 22.32
C SER A 161 6.26 -7.30 20.98
N LEU A 162 6.74 -6.61 19.94
CA LEU A 162 6.21 -6.72 18.58
C LEU A 162 6.42 -8.11 17.99
N LYS A 163 7.57 -8.75 18.23
CA LYS A 163 7.76 -10.16 17.82
C LYS A 163 6.74 -11.10 18.46
N LYS A 164 6.43 -10.91 19.75
CA LYS A 164 5.39 -11.71 20.41
C LYS A 164 4.03 -11.47 19.77
N TYR A 165 3.63 -10.22 19.60
CA TYR A 165 2.39 -9.83 18.93
C TYR A 165 2.29 -10.45 17.53
N ALA A 166 3.31 -10.23 16.69
CA ALA A 166 3.35 -10.72 15.32
C ALA A 166 3.28 -12.25 15.27
N THR A 167 4.00 -12.96 16.14
CA THR A 167 3.94 -14.43 16.21
C THR A 167 2.53 -14.93 16.47
N GLU A 168 1.80 -14.29 17.38
CA GLU A 168 0.43 -14.67 17.71
C GLU A 168 -0.55 -14.39 16.57
N VAL A 169 -0.46 -13.20 15.96
CA VAL A 169 -1.37 -12.79 14.87
C VAL A 169 -1.07 -13.58 13.59
N ILE A 170 0.19 -13.73 13.20
CA ILE A 170 0.57 -14.55 12.03
C ILE A 170 0.16 -16.00 12.26
N GLY A 171 0.36 -16.55 13.48
CA GLY A 171 -0.08 -17.88 13.81
C GLY A 171 -1.59 -18.10 13.63
N GLU A 172 -2.42 -17.07 13.88
CA GLU A 172 -3.84 -17.12 13.61
C GLU A 172 -4.15 -17.08 12.11
N ILE A 173 -3.52 -16.16 11.36
CA ILE A 173 -3.67 -16.06 9.90
C ILE A 173 -3.33 -17.40 9.24
N ARG A 174 -2.21 -18.00 9.61
CA ARG A 174 -1.68 -19.24 8.99
C ARG A 174 -2.54 -20.49 9.22
N LYS A 175 -3.52 -20.44 10.10
CA LYS A 175 -4.53 -21.53 10.22
C LYS A 175 -5.44 -21.61 8.98
N TYR A 176 -5.63 -20.51 8.28
CA TYR A 176 -6.58 -20.39 7.16
C TYR A 176 -5.90 -19.99 5.84
N ASP A 177 -4.78 -19.29 5.93
CA ASP A 177 -4.04 -18.75 4.79
C ASP A 177 -2.53 -19.01 4.98
N PRO A 178 -2.00 -20.08 4.39
CA PRO A 178 -0.58 -20.41 4.48
C PRO A 178 0.32 -19.53 3.61
N ASP A 179 -0.22 -18.84 2.59
CA ASP A 179 0.57 -18.36 1.45
C ASP A 179 0.69 -16.84 1.36
N ASN A 180 -0.38 -16.09 1.66
CA ASN A 180 -0.37 -14.64 1.45
C ASN A 180 0.65 -13.91 2.33
N VAL A 181 1.19 -12.81 1.80
CA VAL A 181 2.23 -12.02 2.47
C VAL A 181 1.66 -11.31 3.69
N VAL A 182 2.44 -11.32 4.77
CA VAL A 182 2.16 -10.56 6.00
C VAL A 182 3.21 -9.49 6.17
N LEU A 183 2.78 -8.26 6.36
CA LEU A 183 3.61 -7.10 6.69
C LEU A 183 3.60 -6.89 8.20
N VAL A 184 4.77 -6.71 8.78
CA VAL A 184 5.00 -6.56 10.21
C VAL A 184 5.65 -5.21 10.50
N GLY A 185 5.00 -4.40 11.32
CA GLY A 185 5.54 -3.12 11.78
C GLY A 185 6.81 -3.27 12.61
N CYS A 186 7.70 -2.30 12.53
CA CYS A 186 8.86 -2.19 13.38
C CYS A 186 8.74 -0.98 14.34
N PRO A 187 9.54 -0.90 15.44
CA PRO A 187 9.40 0.17 16.43
C PRO A 187 9.56 1.58 15.85
N HIS A 188 9.06 2.56 16.61
CA HIS A 188 9.26 3.98 16.35
C HIS A 188 8.73 4.44 14.99
N TRP A 189 7.40 4.25 14.78
CA TRP A 189 6.70 4.59 13.52
C TRP A 189 7.36 3.94 12.30
N ASP A 190 7.68 2.65 12.41
CA ASP A 190 8.32 1.86 11.34
C ASP A 190 9.69 2.41 10.86
N GLN A 191 10.43 3.07 11.74
CA GLN A 191 11.74 3.64 11.41
C GLN A 191 12.91 2.79 11.90
N ASP A 192 12.71 1.95 12.93
CA ASP A 192 13.80 1.20 13.56
C ASP A 192 14.02 -0.19 12.94
N ILE A 193 14.00 -0.27 11.61
CA ILE A 193 14.21 -1.51 10.84
C ILE A 193 15.55 -2.20 11.15
N HIS A 194 16.55 -1.50 11.69
CA HIS A 194 17.81 -2.08 12.12
C HIS A 194 17.63 -3.08 13.26
N LEU A 195 16.66 -2.89 14.16
CA LEU A 195 16.35 -3.83 15.24
C LEU A 195 15.78 -5.14 14.68
N VAL A 196 15.00 -5.05 13.61
CA VAL A 196 14.53 -6.21 12.86
C VAL A 196 15.70 -6.92 12.21
N ALA A 197 16.60 -6.17 11.55
CA ALA A 197 17.76 -6.72 10.87
C ALA A 197 18.74 -7.46 11.81
N ASP A 198 18.78 -7.06 13.07
CA ASP A 198 19.61 -7.74 14.08
C ASP A 198 18.93 -9.00 14.66
N SER A 199 17.60 -9.09 14.62
CA SER A 199 16.85 -10.23 15.18
C SER A 199 15.48 -10.40 14.51
N PRO A 200 15.38 -10.85 13.24
CA PRO A 200 14.13 -11.01 12.54
C PRO A 200 13.24 -12.10 13.16
N LEU A 201 11.96 -12.12 12.81
CA LEU A 201 11.04 -13.21 13.12
C LEU A 201 11.55 -14.53 12.54
N GLN A 202 11.33 -15.60 13.27
CA GLN A 202 11.73 -16.95 12.86
C GLN A 202 10.50 -17.87 12.76
N GLY A 203 10.58 -18.88 11.91
CA GLY A 203 9.55 -19.91 11.81
C GLY A 203 8.34 -19.56 10.93
N PHE A 204 8.38 -18.43 10.22
CA PHE A 204 7.35 -18.03 9.27
C PHE A 204 7.92 -17.80 7.87
N THR A 205 7.11 -18.09 6.87
CA THR A 205 7.36 -17.76 5.47
C THR A 205 6.46 -16.60 5.02
N ASN A 206 6.82 -15.93 3.93
CA ASN A 206 6.07 -14.84 3.34
C ASN A 206 5.75 -13.72 4.35
N VAL A 207 6.77 -13.31 5.11
CA VAL A 207 6.73 -12.17 6.02
C VAL A 207 7.68 -11.10 5.50
N MET A 208 7.23 -9.84 5.47
CA MET A 208 8.03 -8.65 5.18
C MET A 208 7.89 -7.66 6.33
N TYR A 209 8.80 -6.70 6.40
CA TYR A 209 8.81 -5.68 7.45
C TYR A 209 8.58 -4.31 6.86
N THR A 210 7.80 -3.50 7.58
CA THR A 210 7.44 -2.17 7.09
C THR A 210 8.48 -1.13 7.47
N VAL A 211 8.67 -0.17 6.57
CA VAL A 211 9.32 1.11 6.84
C VAL A 211 8.40 2.20 6.37
N HIS A 212 8.13 3.19 7.22
CA HIS A 212 7.35 4.36 6.89
C HIS A 212 8.24 5.59 6.80
N PHE A 213 8.01 6.44 5.80
CA PHE A 213 8.73 7.69 5.68
C PHE A 213 7.82 8.83 5.22
N TYR A 214 8.18 10.03 5.60
CA TYR A 214 7.62 11.27 5.09
C TYR A 214 8.78 12.12 4.56
N ALA A 215 8.76 12.40 3.26
CA ALA A 215 9.93 12.86 2.50
C ALA A 215 10.54 14.17 2.99
N ALA A 216 9.71 15.09 3.51
CA ALA A 216 10.19 16.35 4.07
C ALA A 216 10.76 16.24 5.50
N THR A 217 10.61 15.08 6.15
CA THR A 217 11.15 14.80 7.49
C THR A 217 12.28 13.76 7.45
N HIS A 218 12.06 12.67 6.74
CA HIS A 218 12.94 11.49 6.76
C HIS A 218 13.88 11.52 5.56
N GLY A 219 15.14 11.83 5.84
CA GLY A 219 16.19 11.99 4.82
C GLY A 219 17.13 10.77 4.71
N ASP A 220 18.40 11.05 4.40
CA ASP A 220 19.42 10.04 4.11
C ASP A 220 19.66 9.05 5.25
N SER A 221 19.46 9.44 6.49
CA SER A 221 19.67 8.56 7.64
C SER A 221 18.74 7.35 7.60
N LEU A 222 17.43 7.57 7.34
CA LEU A 222 16.47 6.47 7.27
C LEU A 222 16.64 5.68 5.97
N ARG A 223 16.90 6.36 4.82
CA ARG A 223 17.24 5.69 3.56
C ARG A 223 18.41 4.73 3.72
N LYS A 224 19.51 5.18 4.33
CA LYS A 224 20.69 4.34 4.60
C LYS A 224 20.35 3.16 5.50
N ARG A 225 19.60 3.39 6.58
CA ARG A 225 19.14 2.32 7.49
C ARG A 225 18.31 1.25 6.77
N THR A 226 17.41 1.67 5.89
CA THR A 226 16.60 0.78 5.06
C THR A 226 17.47 -0.01 4.08
N GLU A 227 18.41 0.63 3.39
CA GLU A 227 19.33 -0.03 2.49
C GLU A 227 20.24 -1.05 3.19
N GLU A 228 20.69 -0.73 4.39
CA GLU A 228 21.51 -1.65 5.23
C GLU A 228 20.70 -2.88 5.67
N ALA A 229 19.41 -2.72 5.97
CA ALA A 229 18.54 -3.84 6.30
C ALA A 229 18.35 -4.78 5.07
N VAL A 230 18.08 -4.23 3.90
CA VAL A 230 17.98 -5.01 2.66
C VAL A 230 19.28 -5.75 2.34
N LYS A 231 20.45 -5.12 2.54
CA LYS A 231 21.77 -5.78 2.38
C LYS A 231 22.00 -6.93 3.36
N LYS A 232 21.30 -6.95 4.49
CA LYS A 232 21.27 -8.05 5.46
C LYS A 232 20.16 -9.08 5.17
N ASP A 233 19.63 -9.07 3.96
CA ASP A 233 18.59 -10.00 3.50
C ASP A 233 17.23 -9.83 4.20
N ILE A 234 16.93 -8.64 4.72
CA ILE A 234 15.64 -8.31 5.32
C ILE A 234 14.68 -7.82 4.23
N PRO A 235 13.55 -8.49 4.02
CA PRO A 235 12.53 -8.07 3.06
C PRO A 235 11.76 -6.86 3.61
N VAL A 236 11.90 -5.72 2.93
CA VAL A 236 11.27 -4.45 3.31
C VAL A 236 10.14 -4.10 2.35
N PHE A 237 9.05 -3.56 2.91
CA PHE A 237 7.94 -2.98 2.17
C PHE A 237 7.67 -1.57 2.73
N ILE A 238 7.61 -0.55 1.88
CA ILE A 238 7.14 0.78 2.28
C ILE A 238 5.61 0.78 2.17
N SER A 239 4.92 0.37 3.24
CA SER A 239 3.45 0.27 3.24
C SER A 239 2.75 1.62 3.44
N GLU A 240 3.48 2.61 3.97
CA GLU A 240 3.05 3.99 4.02
C GLU A 240 4.23 4.94 3.74
N SER A 241 3.99 5.96 2.93
CA SER A 241 4.92 7.06 2.72
C SER A 241 4.18 8.37 2.46
N GLY A 242 4.81 9.48 2.73
CA GLY A 242 4.22 10.80 2.46
C GLY A 242 5.23 11.74 1.81
N VAL A 243 4.74 12.57 0.89
CA VAL A 243 5.54 13.59 0.20
C VAL A 243 5.79 14.83 1.08
N THR A 244 5.24 14.84 2.31
CA THR A 244 5.18 15.97 3.23
C THR A 244 6.06 15.78 4.46
N GLU A 245 5.87 16.65 5.47
CA GLU A 245 6.39 16.42 6.81
C GLU A 245 5.63 15.27 7.51
N ALA A 246 6.25 14.68 8.54
CA ALA A 246 5.69 13.53 9.27
C ALA A 246 4.36 13.81 9.98
N SER A 247 4.01 15.08 10.16
CA SER A 247 2.67 15.47 10.64
C SER A 247 1.54 15.15 9.65
N GLY A 248 1.88 14.83 8.40
CA GLY A 248 0.94 14.72 7.29
C GLY A 248 0.63 16.09 6.65
N ASP A 249 1.12 17.19 7.22
CA ASP A 249 0.94 18.55 6.72
C ASP A 249 2.29 19.22 6.46
N GLY A 250 2.29 20.51 6.16
CA GLY A 250 3.50 21.31 5.95
C GLY A 250 4.09 21.21 4.56
N LYS A 251 5.43 21.28 4.48
CA LYS A 251 6.17 21.32 3.23
C LYS A 251 6.02 20.01 2.44
N ILE A 252 5.85 20.13 1.12
CA ILE A 252 6.03 19.03 0.17
C ILE A 252 7.48 19.05 -0.32
N ASP A 253 8.18 17.92 -0.23
CA ASP A 253 9.56 17.77 -0.70
C ASP A 253 9.65 16.73 -1.83
N ALA A 254 9.35 17.20 -3.03
CA ALA A 254 9.35 16.36 -4.23
C ALA A 254 10.73 15.78 -4.58
N GLU A 255 11.83 16.49 -4.28
CA GLU A 255 13.19 16.01 -4.53
C GLU A 255 13.54 14.85 -3.57
N SER A 256 13.22 14.99 -2.29
CA SER A 256 13.42 13.91 -1.32
C SER A 256 12.53 12.70 -1.61
N GLU A 257 11.28 12.91 -2.05
CA GLU A 257 10.38 11.83 -2.49
C GLU A 257 10.97 11.06 -3.69
N GLU A 258 11.48 11.78 -4.69
CA GLU A 258 12.12 11.13 -5.85
C GLU A 258 13.32 10.29 -5.45
N LYS A 259 14.17 10.76 -4.52
CA LYS A 259 15.29 9.97 -3.97
C LYS A 259 14.83 8.70 -3.25
N TRP A 260 13.73 8.77 -2.51
CA TRP A 260 13.13 7.60 -1.87
C TRP A 260 12.62 6.59 -2.89
N VAL A 261 11.85 7.05 -3.87
CA VAL A 261 11.29 6.19 -4.93
C VAL A 261 12.42 5.56 -5.77
N GLU A 262 13.44 6.33 -6.17
CA GLU A 262 14.60 5.78 -6.90
C GLU A 262 15.36 4.72 -6.09
N MET A 263 15.49 4.90 -4.77
CA MET A 263 16.05 3.88 -3.89
C MET A 263 15.17 2.63 -3.87
N CYS A 264 13.85 2.77 -3.75
CA CYS A 264 12.91 1.66 -3.77
C CYS A 264 13.00 0.88 -5.07
N GLU A 265 13.01 1.56 -6.21
CA GLU A 265 13.16 0.94 -7.54
C GLU A 265 14.48 0.16 -7.68
N ARG A 266 15.58 0.77 -7.25
CA ARG A 266 16.92 0.15 -7.31
C ARG A 266 17.04 -1.08 -6.42
N LEU A 267 16.37 -1.08 -5.26
CA LEU A 267 16.44 -2.17 -4.28
C LEU A 267 15.31 -3.20 -4.41
N GLY A 268 14.36 -3.00 -5.31
CA GLY A 268 13.21 -3.89 -5.47
C GLY A 268 12.18 -3.78 -4.34
N ILE A 269 12.07 -2.60 -3.70
CA ILE A 269 11.15 -2.36 -2.58
C ILE A 269 9.82 -1.84 -3.12
N SER A 270 8.71 -2.47 -2.73
CA SER A 270 7.36 -2.00 -3.00
C SER A 270 7.02 -0.78 -2.14
N TRP A 271 6.18 0.15 -2.67
CA TRP A 271 5.84 1.37 -1.96
C TRP A 271 4.39 1.82 -2.17
N VAL A 272 3.81 2.42 -1.12
CA VAL A 272 2.44 2.94 -1.08
C VAL A 272 2.45 4.34 -0.46
N CYS A 273 1.81 5.31 -1.14
CA CYS A 273 1.73 6.68 -0.66
C CYS A 273 0.43 6.96 0.11
N TRP A 274 0.54 7.68 1.19
CA TRP A 274 -0.53 8.24 2.01
C TRP A 274 -0.98 9.59 1.44
N SER A 275 -2.25 9.96 1.31
CA SER A 275 -3.44 9.12 1.32
C SER A 275 -4.53 9.66 0.40
N LEU A 276 -5.36 8.78 -0.13
CA LEU A 276 -6.60 9.16 -0.78
C LEU A 276 -7.59 9.63 0.29
N SER A 277 -7.58 10.91 0.54
CA SER A 277 -8.44 11.62 1.49
C SER A 277 -8.63 13.06 1.01
N ASP A 278 -9.53 13.79 1.65
CA ASP A 278 -9.78 15.21 1.39
C ASP A 278 -9.60 16.08 2.64
N LYS A 279 -8.82 15.60 3.59
CA LYS A 279 -8.43 16.33 4.79
C LYS A 279 -7.73 17.65 4.41
N ASN A 280 -7.89 18.67 5.23
CA ASN A 280 -7.19 19.94 5.05
C ASN A 280 -5.73 19.84 5.54
N GLU A 281 -4.95 19.02 4.86
CA GLU A 281 -3.50 18.84 5.08
C GLU A 281 -2.79 18.55 3.75
N SER A 282 -1.49 18.72 3.70
CA SER A 282 -0.70 18.65 2.46
C SER A 282 -0.58 17.23 1.90
N SER A 283 -0.58 16.17 2.73
CA SER A 283 -0.50 14.77 2.30
C SER A 283 -1.80 14.27 1.67
N SER A 284 -2.92 14.90 1.98
CA SER A 284 -4.22 14.56 1.39
C SER A 284 -4.21 14.79 -0.12
N MET A 285 -4.62 13.79 -0.90
CA MET A 285 -4.50 13.83 -2.36
C MET A 285 -5.60 14.57 -3.08
N LEU A 286 -6.75 14.78 -2.41
CA LEU A 286 -7.93 15.38 -3.02
C LEU A 286 -8.39 16.65 -2.28
N LEU A 287 -9.05 17.53 -3.01
CA LEU A 287 -9.78 18.66 -2.43
C LEU A 287 -11.16 18.21 -1.92
N PRO A 288 -11.76 18.88 -0.93
CA PRO A 288 -13.08 18.52 -0.38
C PRO A 288 -14.20 18.45 -1.42
N ARG A 289 -14.08 19.24 -2.52
CA ARG A 289 -15.06 19.22 -3.61
C ARG A 289 -14.92 18.05 -4.58
N ALA A 290 -13.90 17.19 -4.42
CA ALA A 290 -13.74 16.01 -5.24
C ALA A 290 -14.90 15.02 -5.02
N THR A 291 -15.28 14.30 -6.06
CA THR A 291 -16.28 13.22 -5.92
C THR A 291 -15.71 12.04 -5.14
N ALA A 292 -16.57 11.28 -4.47
CA ALA A 292 -16.17 10.09 -3.73
C ALA A 292 -15.64 8.96 -4.63
N THR A 293 -15.96 8.96 -5.91
CA THR A 293 -15.80 7.79 -6.80
C THR A 293 -14.73 7.94 -7.88
N GLY A 294 -14.32 9.17 -8.20
CA GLY A 294 -13.51 9.42 -9.39
C GLY A 294 -14.24 9.12 -10.73
N PRO A 295 -13.60 9.22 -11.89
CA PRO A 295 -12.23 9.73 -12.04
C PRO A 295 -12.14 11.19 -11.60
N TRP A 296 -11.00 11.54 -10.97
CA TRP A 296 -10.79 12.88 -10.45
C TRP A 296 -10.08 13.75 -11.48
N ALA A 297 -10.69 14.89 -11.81
CA ALA A 297 -10.10 15.90 -12.68
C ALA A 297 -8.92 16.59 -11.97
N ASP A 298 -7.97 17.11 -12.74
CA ASP A 298 -6.73 17.68 -12.21
C ASP A 298 -6.94 18.90 -11.29
N ASP A 299 -8.06 19.63 -11.45
CA ASP A 299 -8.42 20.77 -10.62
C ASP A 299 -8.92 20.40 -9.21
N VAL A 300 -9.25 19.12 -8.97
CA VAL A 300 -9.62 18.59 -7.66
C VAL A 300 -8.53 17.72 -7.02
N ILE A 301 -7.44 17.45 -7.74
CA ILE A 301 -6.27 16.72 -7.22
C ILE A 301 -5.28 17.73 -6.67
N LYS A 302 -4.90 17.58 -5.39
CA LYS A 302 -3.88 18.42 -4.73
C LYS A 302 -2.48 18.17 -5.29
N VAL A 303 -1.53 19.01 -4.92
CA VAL A 303 -0.12 18.90 -5.36
C VAL A 303 0.48 17.54 -5.03
N SER A 304 0.27 17.04 -3.80
CA SER A 304 0.67 15.70 -3.36
C SER A 304 0.09 14.61 -4.26
N GLY A 305 -1.21 14.67 -4.52
CA GLY A 305 -1.88 13.70 -5.38
C GLY A 305 -1.38 13.71 -6.83
N LYS A 306 -1.08 14.90 -7.38
CA LYS A 306 -0.48 15.03 -8.73
C LYS A 306 0.91 14.43 -8.80
N LEU A 307 1.73 14.68 -7.78
CA LEU A 307 3.08 14.11 -7.67
C LEU A 307 3.00 12.58 -7.61
N VAL A 308 2.22 12.03 -6.71
CA VAL A 308 2.04 10.57 -6.55
C VAL A 308 1.48 9.94 -7.83
N LYS A 309 0.43 10.52 -8.43
CA LYS A 309 -0.13 10.05 -9.71
C LYS A 309 0.92 10.04 -10.83
N GLY A 310 1.77 11.07 -10.87
CA GLY A 310 2.88 11.16 -11.81
C GLY A 310 3.90 10.04 -11.62
N LEU A 311 4.33 9.77 -10.39
CA LEU A 311 5.26 8.69 -10.04
C LEU A 311 4.68 7.32 -10.39
N LEU A 312 3.42 7.05 -10.03
CA LEU A 312 2.74 5.80 -10.36
C LEU A 312 2.68 5.57 -11.88
N LYS A 313 2.36 6.61 -12.65
CA LYS A 313 2.36 6.53 -14.11
C LYS A 313 3.76 6.34 -14.69
N LYS A 314 4.79 6.96 -14.11
CA LYS A 314 6.20 6.80 -14.53
C LYS A 314 6.68 5.35 -14.37
N TYR A 315 6.39 4.72 -13.25
CA TYR A 315 6.96 3.42 -12.87
C TYR A 315 6.05 2.21 -13.12
N ASN A 316 4.75 2.40 -13.31
CA ASN A 316 3.78 1.36 -13.64
C ASN A 316 3.32 1.42 -15.13
N THR A 317 4.13 1.98 -16.01
CA THR A 317 3.93 1.86 -17.46
C THR A 317 4.71 0.65 -17.99
N LYS A 318 4.11 -0.01 -18.99
CA LYS A 318 4.79 -1.06 -19.77
C LYS A 318 5.74 -0.43 -20.77
#